data_4233d3900fd6cf590f357d0147c4190c
#
_entry.id   4233d3900fd6cf590f357d0147c4190c
#
_cell.length_a   1.000
_cell.length_b   1.000
_cell.length_c   1.000
_cell.angle_alpha   90.00
_cell.angle_beta   90.00
_cell.angle_gamma   90.00
#
_symmetry.space_group_name_H-M   'P 1'
#
loop_
_entity.id
_entity.type
_entity.pdbx_description
1 polymer ?
#
loop_
_entity_poly.entity_id
_entity_poly.type
_entity_poly.pdbx_seq_one_letter_code
_entity_poly.pdbx_strand_id
1 'polypeptide(L)'
;LKEPVRIRFKQLSNGNQSIYLDYYTGDVIRKENYVGGKRKYEFLKLYLIPERTREDKAKNEVTLALAKAIQSKRIVEVQNDAHGFQNTNKSRVNLLDYLENIGKQSAEQGSRNYARTVLNTVRALKLFRGDYIAFRDVDKEFLSEFTDYLRQMPKASKYGVLKTGGRLSANSVVSYYGTLRTAINRAYKEG
;
A
#
# COMPACT_ATOMS: atom_id res chain seq x y z
N LEU A 1 28.92 -3.75 7.25
CA LEU A 1 27.47 -3.97 7.08
C LEU A 1 27.21 -4.34 5.62
N LYS A 2 26.54 -5.48 5.36
CA LYS A 2 26.17 -5.85 3.98
C LYS A 2 25.03 -4.96 3.52
N GLU A 3 25.18 -4.33 2.35
CA GLU A 3 24.11 -3.53 1.76
C GLU A 3 22.86 -4.37 1.52
N PRO A 4 21.68 -3.93 2.00
CA PRO A 4 20.44 -4.69 1.89
C PRO A 4 19.91 -4.76 0.45
N VAL A 5 20.30 -3.81 -0.41
CA VAL A 5 19.90 -3.73 -1.82
C VAL A 5 21.14 -3.56 -2.69
N ARG A 6 21.32 -4.41 -3.70
CA ARG A 6 22.49 -4.38 -4.60
C ARG A 6 22.06 -4.24 -6.05
N ILE A 7 22.80 -3.45 -6.82
CA ILE A 7 22.67 -3.42 -8.27
C ILE A 7 23.32 -4.68 -8.85
N ARG A 8 22.62 -5.31 -9.77
CA ARG A 8 23.06 -6.46 -10.53
C ARG A 8 22.76 -6.28 -12.02
N PHE A 9 23.51 -7.00 -12.84
CA PHE A 9 23.40 -6.94 -14.30
C PHE A 9 23.07 -8.33 -14.85
N LYS A 10 22.16 -8.38 -15.82
CA LYS A 10 21.81 -9.59 -16.55
C LYS A 10 22.13 -9.35 -18.03
N GLN A 11 23.02 -10.17 -18.59
CA GLN A 11 23.35 -10.15 -20.00
C GLN A 11 22.14 -10.57 -20.83
N LEU A 12 21.88 -9.83 -21.90
CA LEU A 12 20.83 -10.12 -22.87
C LEU A 12 21.43 -10.61 -24.19
N SER A 13 20.62 -11.32 -24.99
CA SER A 13 21.05 -11.88 -26.28
C SER A 13 21.47 -10.83 -27.32
N ASN A 14 20.97 -9.61 -27.19
CA ASN A 14 21.32 -8.49 -28.08
C ASN A 14 22.62 -7.76 -27.66
N GLY A 15 23.38 -8.28 -26.72
CA GLY A 15 24.61 -7.68 -26.21
C GLY A 15 24.43 -6.60 -25.13
N ASN A 16 23.20 -6.17 -24.84
CA ASN A 16 22.93 -5.23 -23.76
C ASN A 16 22.91 -5.92 -22.40
N GLN A 17 23.03 -5.12 -21.34
CA GLN A 17 22.87 -5.60 -19.96
C GLN A 17 21.66 -4.97 -19.32
N SER A 18 20.70 -5.77 -18.85
CA SER A 18 19.58 -5.29 -18.05
C SER A 18 20.00 -5.08 -16.62
N ILE A 19 19.63 -3.93 -16.02
CA ILE A 19 19.93 -3.59 -14.63
C ILE A 19 18.76 -4.02 -13.75
N TYR A 20 19.06 -4.68 -12.63
CA TYR A 20 18.08 -5.04 -11.62
C TYR A 20 18.64 -4.86 -10.20
N LEU A 21 17.74 -4.70 -9.24
CA LEU A 21 18.06 -4.66 -7.81
C LEU A 21 17.84 -6.05 -7.20
N ASP A 22 18.83 -6.48 -6.40
CA ASP A 22 18.83 -7.73 -5.64
C ASP A 22 18.68 -7.38 -4.15
N TYR A 23 17.50 -7.70 -3.58
CA TYR A 23 17.18 -7.45 -2.18
C TYR A 23 17.51 -8.67 -1.33
N TYR A 24 18.25 -8.44 -0.25
CA TYR A 24 18.48 -9.44 0.78
C TYR A 24 17.50 -9.21 1.95
N THR A 25 16.55 -10.12 2.13
CA THR A 25 15.48 -9.95 3.14
C THR A 25 15.86 -10.48 4.53
N GLY A 26 17.06 -11.05 4.69
CA GLY A 26 17.52 -11.56 5.99
C GLY A 26 16.93 -12.92 6.40
N ASP A 27 15.81 -13.35 5.84
CA ASP A 27 15.18 -14.62 6.14
C ASP A 27 16.01 -15.79 5.62
N VAL A 28 16.43 -16.68 6.51
CA VAL A 28 17.16 -17.90 6.15
C VAL A 28 16.17 -19.00 5.84
N ILE A 29 16.12 -19.42 4.57
CA ILE A 29 15.39 -20.63 4.17
C ILE A 29 16.31 -21.83 4.36
N ARG A 30 15.95 -22.73 5.29
CA ARG A 30 16.60 -24.04 5.47
C ARG A 30 15.77 -25.10 4.77
N LYS A 31 16.31 -25.69 3.69
CA LYS A 31 15.81 -26.89 3.06
C LYS A 31 16.91 -27.98 3.20
N GLU A 32 16.56 -29.25 3.13
CA GLU A 32 17.45 -30.41 3.40
C GLU A 32 18.85 -30.31 2.77
N ASN A 33 19.01 -29.65 1.63
CA ASN A 33 20.30 -29.48 0.93
C ASN A 33 20.62 -27.99 0.57
N TYR A 34 19.92 -27.01 1.16
CA TYR A 34 20.12 -25.59 0.83
C TYR A 34 19.89 -24.69 2.03
N VAL A 35 20.90 -23.92 2.38
CA VAL A 35 20.83 -22.84 3.36
C VAL A 35 21.08 -21.53 2.60
N GLY A 36 20.05 -20.74 2.36
CA GLY A 36 20.16 -19.47 1.65
C GLY A 36 19.16 -18.43 2.15
N GLY A 37 19.51 -17.16 2.02
CA GLY A 37 18.59 -16.06 2.33
C GLY A 37 17.53 -15.91 1.23
N LYS A 38 16.31 -15.56 1.64
CA LYS A 38 15.24 -15.20 0.72
C LYS A 38 15.66 -13.94 -0.04
N ARG A 39 15.58 -13.97 -1.37
CA ARG A 39 15.94 -12.85 -2.23
C ARG A 39 14.72 -12.39 -3.04
N LYS A 40 14.60 -11.09 -3.25
CA LYS A 40 13.63 -10.47 -4.13
C LYS A 40 14.38 -9.69 -5.21
N TYR A 41 13.89 -9.72 -6.43
CA TYR A 41 14.49 -9.03 -7.57
C TYR A 41 13.52 -7.98 -8.14
N GLU A 42 14.02 -6.77 -8.41
CA GLU A 42 13.28 -5.68 -9.06
C GLU A 42 14.01 -5.27 -10.34
N PHE A 43 13.44 -5.52 -11.50
CA PHE A 43 14.00 -5.11 -12.80
C PHE A 43 13.66 -3.65 -13.06
N LEU A 44 14.70 -2.81 -13.22
CA LEU A 44 14.54 -1.35 -13.37
C LEU A 44 14.11 -0.93 -14.79
N LYS A 45 14.11 -1.85 -15.76
CA LYS A 45 13.93 -1.56 -17.20
C LYS A 45 14.98 -0.55 -17.74
N LEU A 46 16.13 -0.50 -17.10
CA LEU A 46 17.30 0.25 -17.52
C LEU A 46 18.29 -0.72 -18.15
N TYR A 47 18.95 -0.27 -19.23
CA TYR A 47 19.84 -1.13 -20.02
C TYR A 47 21.16 -0.40 -20.28
N LEU A 48 22.26 -1.14 -20.11
CA LEU A 48 23.58 -0.71 -20.60
C LEU A 48 23.79 -1.29 -21.98
N ILE A 49 24.31 -0.47 -22.87
CA ILE A 49 24.65 -0.85 -24.24
C ILE A 49 26.17 -1.17 -24.34
N PRO A 50 26.60 -1.99 -25.32
CA PRO A 50 28.01 -2.21 -25.55
C PRO A 50 28.73 -0.88 -25.85
N GLU A 51 29.83 -0.61 -25.14
CA GLU A 51 30.61 0.61 -25.27
C GLU A 51 31.52 0.51 -26.50
N ARG A 52 31.08 1.10 -27.62
CA ARG A 52 31.84 1.17 -28.85
C ARG A 52 32.35 2.59 -29.12
N THR A 53 31.64 3.58 -28.61
CA THR A 53 31.96 5.01 -28.81
C THR A 53 32.02 5.72 -27.47
N ARG A 54 32.60 6.93 -27.47
CA ARG A 54 32.61 7.81 -26.28
C ARG A 54 31.18 8.20 -25.88
N GLU A 55 30.28 8.32 -26.86
CA GLU A 55 28.86 8.62 -26.58
C GLU A 55 28.14 7.45 -25.90
N ASP A 56 28.44 6.20 -26.29
CA ASP A 56 27.86 5.01 -25.66
C ASP A 56 28.27 4.95 -24.19
N LYS A 57 29.53 5.24 -23.90
CA LYS A 57 30.04 5.31 -22.52
C LYS A 57 29.34 6.38 -21.71
N ALA A 58 29.15 7.60 -22.28
CA ALA A 58 28.43 8.68 -21.61
C ALA A 58 26.98 8.31 -21.32
N LYS A 59 26.28 7.64 -22.24
CA LYS A 59 24.90 7.13 -22.03
C LYS A 59 24.85 6.10 -20.90
N ASN A 60 25.82 5.18 -20.87
CA ASN A 60 25.91 4.16 -19.83
C ASN A 60 26.18 4.79 -18.44
N GLU A 61 27.02 5.82 -18.37
CA GLU A 61 27.29 6.55 -17.13
C GLU A 61 26.02 7.21 -16.56
N VAL A 62 25.22 7.87 -17.42
CA VAL A 62 23.91 8.46 -17.02
C VAL A 62 22.96 7.38 -16.53
N THR A 63 22.87 6.26 -17.25
CA THR A 63 22.00 5.13 -16.89
C THR A 63 22.41 4.51 -15.54
N LEU A 64 23.72 4.35 -15.30
CA LEU A 64 24.25 3.86 -14.04
C LEU A 64 24.02 4.84 -12.89
N ALA A 65 24.16 6.15 -13.13
CA ALA A 65 23.87 7.18 -12.13
C ALA A 65 22.38 7.12 -11.71
N LEU A 66 21.46 6.95 -12.67
CA LEU A 66 20.03 6.77 -12.39
C LEU A 66 19.77 5.49 -11.59
N ALA A 67 20.38 4.37 -11.96
CA ALA A 67 20.25 3.10 -11.24
C ALA A 67 20.75 3.22 -9.79
N LYS A 68 21.88 3.92 -9.54
CA LYS A 68 22.39 4.20 -8.20
C LYS A 68 21.46 5.09 -7.39
N ALA A 69 20.85 6.11 -7.98
CA ALA A 69 19.86 6.96 -7.32
C ALA A 69 18.63 6.14 -6.89
N ILE A 70 18.13 5.24 -7.74
CA ILE A 70 17.03 4.33 -7.42
C ILE A 70 17.45 3.37 -6.29
N GLN A 71 18.65 2.78 -6.35
CA GLN A 71 19.19 1.91 -5.30
C GLN A 71 19.22 2.64 -3.95
N SER A 72 19.76 3.86 -3.89
CA SER A 72 19.84 4.65 -2.66
C SER A 72 18.45 4.90 -2.07
N LYS A 73 17.46 5.24 -2.90
CA LYS A 73 16.07 5.38 -2.46
C LYS A 73 15.52 4.09 -1.87
N ARG A 74 15.77 2.94 -2.52
CA ARG A 74 15.32 1.64 -2.04
C ARG A 74 16.01 1.20 -0.75
N ILE A 75 17.28 1.52 -0.57
CA ILE A 75 18.00 1.27 0.70
C ILE A 75 17.33 2.02 1.85
N VAL A 76 16.98 3.29 1.65
CA VAL A 76 16.29 4.10 2.66
C VAL A 76 14.90 3.52 2.97
N GLU A 77 14.15 3.08 1.94
CA GLU A 77 12.84 2.44 2.13
C GLU A 77 12.97 1.14 2.96
N VAL A 78 13.92 0.27 2.63
CA VAL A 78 14.17 -0.99 3.37
C VAL A 78 14.64 -0.72 4.81
N GLN A 79 15.48 0.28 5.02
CA GLN A 79 15.92 0.66 6.37
C GLN A 79 14.77 1.25 7.19
N ASN A 80 13.92 2.08 6.58
CA ASN A 80 12.74 2.61 7.24
C ASN A 80 11.77 1.51 7.66
N ASP A 81 11.54 0.52 6.79
CA ASP A 81 10.70 -0.64 7.12
C ASP A 81 11.33 -1.48 8.25
N ALA A 82 12.66 -1.70 8.22
CA ALA A 82 13.39 -2.46 9.24
C ALA A 82 13.39 -1.78 10.63
N HIS A 83 13.34 -0.45 10.66
CA HIS A 83 13.31 0.35 11.89
C HIS A 83 11.89 0.81 12.28
N GLY A 84 10.86 0.32 11.61
CA GLY A 84 9.47 0.71 11.88
C GLY A 84 9.14 2.14 11.43
N PHE A 85 10.02 2.81 10.70
CA PHE A 85 9.72 4.06 10.04
C PHE A 85 8.86 3.78 8.80
N GLN A 86 7.56 3.71 9.01
CA GLN A 86 6.60 3.56 7.90
C GLN A 86 6.81 4.68 6.87
N ASN A 87 6.62 4.35 5.61
CA ASN A 87 6.68 5.32 4.50
C ASN A 87 5.67 6.45 4.78
N THR A 88 6.17 7.55 5.35
CA THR A 88 5.37 8.63 5.95
C THR A 88 4.39 9.27 4.96
N ASN A 89 4.66 9.18 3.65
CA ASN A 89 3.77 9.73 2.63
C ASN A 89 2.56 8.83 2.37
N LYS A 90 2.73 7.49 2.35
CA LYS A 90 1.60 6.55 2.17
C LYS A 90 0.75 6.45 3.42
N SER A 91 1.36 6.48 4.60
CA SER A 91 0.63 6.42 5.87
C SER A 91 -0.20 7.68 6.19
N ARG A 92 0.08 8.80 5.52
CA ARG A 92 -0.69 10.05 5.61
C ARG A 92 -1.87 10.14 4.64
N VAL A 93 -2.05 9.14 3.77
CA VAL A 93 -3.23 9.10 2.88
C VAL A 93 -4.49 9.07 3.75
N ASN A 94 -5.47 9.90 3.41
CA ASN A 94 -6.75 9.94 4.11
C ASN A 94 -7.56 8.68 3.78
N LEU A 95 -7.88 7.89 4.78
CA LEU A 95 -8.71 6.70 4.65
C LEU A 95 -10.07 6.99 4.02
N LEU A 96 -10.64 8.17 4.33
CA LEU A 96 -11.96 8.56 3.82
C LEU A 96 -11.93 8.76 2.30
N ASP A 97 -10.91 9.44 1.78
CA ASP A 97 -10.75 9.66 0.33
C ASP A 97 -10.54 8.30 -0.40
N TYR A 98 -9.78 7.41 0.21
CA TYR A 98 -9.56 6.06 -0.32
C TYR A 98 -10.88 5.27 -0.39
N LEU A 99 -11.67 5.29 0.67
CA LEU A 99 -13.00 4.66 0.71
C LEU A 99 -13.97 5.30 -0.31
N GLU A 100 -14.00 6.62 -0.42
CA GLU A 100 -14.83 7.31 -1.40
C GLU A 100 -14.48 6.90 -2.84
N ASN A 101 -13.19 6.74 -3.15
CA ASN A 101 -12.74 6.23 -4.45
C ASN A 101 -13.20 4.79 -4.70
N ILE A 102 -13.12 3.91 -3.70
CA ILE A 102 -13.67 2.55 -3.79
C ILE A 102 -15.17 2.60 -4.08
N GLY A 103 -15.91 3.48 -3.40
CA GLY A 103 -17.34 3.66 -3.61
C GLY A 103 -17.68 4.09 -5.04
N LYS A 104 -16.95 5.06 -5.60
CA LYS A 104 -17.10 5.53 -6.98
C LYS A 104 -16.84 4.42 -7.99
N GLN A 105 -15.68 3.72 -7.88
CA GLN A 105 -15.33 2.60 -8.75
C GLN A 105 -16.38 1.48 -8.70
N SER A 106 -16.90 1.17 -7.52
CA SER A 106 -17.91 0.12 -7.35
C SER A 106 -19.24 0.51 -7.99
N ALA A 107 -19.62 1.79 -7.95
CA ALA A 107 -20.83 2.28 -8.61
C ALA A 107 -20.69 2.20 -10.15
N GLU A 108 -19.54 2.58 -10.70
CA GLU A 108 -19.22 2.49 -12.13
C GLU A 108 -19.25 1.03 -12.63
N GLN A 109 -18.78 0.09 -11.81
CA GLN A 109 -18.81 -1.35 -12.07
C GLN A 109 -20.20 -2.00 -11.86
N GLY A 110 -21.24 -1.20 -11.59
CA GLY A 110 -22.61 -1.68 -11.41
C GLY A 110 -22.94 -2.19 -10.00
N SER A 111 -22.01 -2.22 -9.07
CA SER A 111 -22.20 -2.69 -7.69
C SER A 111 -22.81 -1.62 -6.77
N ARG A 112 -23.98 -1.09 -7.13
CA ARG A 112 -24.63 0.05 -6.45
C ARG A 112 -24.89 -0.17 -4.96
N ASN A 113 -25.25 -1.39 -4.56
CA ASN A 113 -25.50 -1.69 -3.15
C ASN A 113 -24.22 -1.64 -2.31
N TYR A 114 -23.10 -2.17 -2.84
CA TYR A 114 -21.82 -2.10 -2.17
C TYR A 114 -21.33 -0.64 -2.11
N ALA A 115 -21.39 0.11 -3.20
CA ALA A 115 -21.07 1.54 -3.23
C ALA A 115 -21.83 2.33 -2.15
N ARG A 116 -23.14 2.05 -1.98
CA ARG A 116 -23.95 2.66 -0.91
C ARG A 116 -23.44 2.29 0.48
N THR A 117 -23.06 1.04 0.70
CA THR A 117 -22.50 0.59 2.00
C THR A 117 -21.18 1.29 2.29
N VAL A 118 -20.30 1.42 1.30
CA VAL A 118 -19.03 2.17 1.42
C VAL A 118 -19.29 3.62 1.82
N LEU A 119 -20.20 4.33 1.13
CA LEU A 119 -20.53 5.72 1.43
C LEU A 119 -21.16 5.90 2.82
N ASN A 120 -21.97 4.94 3.26
CA ASN A 120 -22.51 4.96 4.62
C ASN A 120 -21.40 4.72 5.67
N THR A 121 -20.43 3.85 5.38
CA THR A 121 -19.24 3.64 6.23
C THR A 121 -18.41 4.91 6.33
N VAL A 122 -18.16 5.61 5.21
CA VAL A 122 -17.48 6.92 5.20
C VAL A 122 -18.23 7.94 6.07
N ARG A 123 -19.55 8.02 5.93
CA ARG A 123 -20.37 8.92 6.76
C ARG A 123 -20.24 8.60 8.25
N ALA A 124 -20.27 7.32 8.62
CA ALA A 124 -20.10 6.90 9.99
C ALA A 124 -18.71 7.24 10.54
N LEU A 125 -17.67 7.06 9.75
CA LEU A 125 -16.29 7.43 10.10
C LEU A 125 -16.12 8.94 10.27
N LYS A 126 -16.72 9.75 9.38
CA LYS A 126 -16.74 11.22 9.51
C LYS A 126 -17.39 11.68 10.80
N LEU A 127 -18.50 11.07 11.18
CA LEU A 127 -19.18 11.38 12.44
C LEU A 127 -18.38 10.89 13.68
N PHE A 128 -17.56 9.84 13.53
CA PHE A 128 -16.75 9.27 14.60
C PHE A 128 -15.46 10.06 14.84
N ARG A 129 -14.71 10.43 13.82
CA ARG A 129 -13.36 11.04 13.93
C ARG A 129 -13.13 12.28 13.08
N GLY A 130 -14.18 12.79 12.38
CA GLY A 130 -14.06 13.96 11.51
C GLY A 130 -13.66 13.64 10.07
N ASP A 131 -13.29 14.67 9.31
CA ASP A 131 -13.09 14.58 7.86
C ASP A 131 -11.71 14.07 7.43
N TYR A 132 -10.83 13.78 8.38
CA TYR A 132 -9.49 13.26 8.10
C TYR A 132 -9.11 12.14 9.07
N ILE A 133 -8.78 10.98 8.52
CA ILE A 133 -8.28 9.81 9.24
C ILE A 133 -7.08 9.28 8.45
N ALA A 134 -5.88 9.38 9.00
CA ALA A 134 -4.71 8.81 8.36
C ALA A 134 -4.68 7.28 8.52
N PHE A 135 -4.23 6.55 7.50
CA PHE A 135 -4.14 5.08 7.58
C PHE A 135 -3.30 4.58 8.76
N ARG A 136 -2.25 5.32 9.14
CA ARG A 136 -1.40 4.99 10.31
C ARG A 136 -2.13 5.02 11.65
N ASP A 137 -3.23 5.78 11.72
CA ASP A 137 -4.01 5.96 12.96
C ASP A 137 -5.09 4.87 13.10
N VAL A 138 -5.20 3.97 12.10
CA VAL A 138 -6.17 2.88 12.07
C VAL A 138 -5.53 1.62 12.63
N ASP A 139 -5.40 1.57 13.92
CA ASP A 139 -4.90 0.44 14.68
C ASP A 139 -6.04 -0.44 15.23
N LYS A 140 -5.69 -1.40 16.08
CA LYS A 140 -6.64 -2.33 16.70
C LYS A 140 -7.58 -1.61 17.68
N GLU A 141 -7.09 -0.59 18.36
CA GLU A 141 -7.84 0.22 19.30
C GLU A 141 -8.88 1.07 18.56
N PHE A 142 -8.48 1.77 17.50
CA PHE A 142 -9.38 2.50 16.61
C PHE A 142 -10.53 1.61 16.09
N LEU A 143 -10.22 0.39 15.64
CA LEU A 143 -11.25 -0.54 15.13
C LEU A 143 -12.23 -0.98 16.22
N SER A 144 -11.75 -1.17 17.45
CA SER A 144 -12.61 -1.48 18.61
C SER A 144 -13.55 -0.31 18.94
N GLU A 145 -12.99 0.89 19.10
CA GLU A 145 -13.75 2.11 19.40
C GLU A 145 -14.77 2.44 18.31
N PHE A 146 -14.40 2.28 17.03
CA PHE A 146 -15.33 2.47 15.93
C PHE A 146 -16.48 1.47 15.95
N THR A 147 -16.20 0.22 16.31
CA THR A 147 -17.25 -0.82 16.46
C THR A 147 -18.22 -0.47 17.57
N ASP A 148 -17.72 0.00 18.71
CA ASP A 148 -18.57 0.41 19.85
C ASP A 148 -19.37 1.67 19.52
N TYR A 149 -18.77 2.63 18.80
CA TYR A 149 -19.48 3.78 18.26
C TYR A 149 -20.64 3.37 17.33
N LEU A 150 -20.39 2.43 16.40
CA LEU A 150 -21.43 1.94 15.47
C LEU A 150 -22.61 1.29 16.22
N ARG A 151 -22.36 0.58 17.32
CA ARG A 151 -23.42 -0.05 18.16
C ARG A 151 -24.33 1.00 18.81
N GLN A 152 -23.79 2.18 19.07
CA GLN A 152 -24.53 3.29 19.71
C GLN A 152 -25.10 4.26 18.68
N MET A 153 -24.63 4.23 17.44
CA MET A 153 -25.01 5.15 16.39
C MET A 153 -26.50 5.08 16.05
N PRO A 154 -27.21 6.23 16.06
CA PRO A 154 -28.62 6.25 15.69
C PRO A 154 -28.82 5.95 14.19
N LYS A 155 -29.96 5.33 13.87
CA LYS A 155 -30.35 5.09 12.47
C LYS A 155 -30.56 6.41 11.73
N ALA A 156 -29.97 6.55 10.54
CA ALA A 156 -30.31 7.61 9.63
C ALA A 156 -31.65 7.32 8.93
N SER A 157 -32.47 8.36 8.72
CA SER A 157 -33.66 8.26 7.88
C SER A 157 -33.28 8.19 6.39
N LYS A 158 -34.26 7.87 5.52
CA LYS A 158 -34.11 7.89 4.06
C LYS A 158 -33.62 9.27 3.54
N TYR A 159 -33.84 10.33 4.28
CA TYR A 159 -33.46 11.70 3.94
C TYR A 159 -32.20 12.20 4.65
N GLY A 160 -31.42 11.30 5.25
CA GLY A 160 -30.16 11.68 5.92
C GLY A 160 -30.32 12.27 7.32
N VAL A 161 -31.53 12.47 7.80
CA VAL A 161 -31.82 12.94 9.16
C VAL A 161 -31.70 11.79 10.14
N LEU A 162 -30.95 11.96 11.24
CA LEU A 162 -30.86 10.96 12.31
C LEU A 162 -32.24 10.77 12.96
N LYS A 163 -32.74 9.53 12.97
CA LYS A 163 -34.01 9.24 13.66
C LYS A 163 -33.72 9.13 15.16
N THR A 164 -34.46 9.90 15.93
CA THR A 164 -34.51 9.73 17.40
C THR A 164 -35.12 8.36 17.75
N GLY A 165 -34.40 7.56 18.54
CA GLY A 165 -34.93 6.34 19.15
C GLY A 165 -34.59 4.99 18.50
N GLY A 166 -33.80 4.95 17.40
CA GLY A 166 -33.36 3.67 16.80
C GLY A 166 -31.84 3.59 16.63
N ARG A 167 -31.22 2.51 17.11
CA ARG A 167 -29.79 2.21 16.85
C ARG A 167 -29.61 1.44 15.54
N LEU A 168 -28.39 1.44 15.00
CA LEU A 168 -28.03 0.58 13.87
C LEU A 168 -28.32 -0.88 14.21
N SER A 169 -28.82 -1.65 13.21
CA SER A 169 -28.97 -3.09 13.39
C SER A 169 -27.61 -3.77 13.46
N ALA A 170 -27.54 -4.93 14.14
CA ALA A 170 -26.32 -5.73 14.21
C ALA A 170 -25.73 -6.01 12.82
N ASN A 171 -26.58 -6.34 11.82
CA ASN A 171 -26.16 -6.55 10.45
C ASN A 171 -25.54 -5.29 9.81
N SER A 172 -26.03 -4.10 10.11
CA SER A 172 -25.45 -2.85 9.62
C SER A 172 -24.08 -2.59 10.25
N VAL A 173 -23.91 -2.85 11.54
CA VAL A 173 -22.61 -2.76 12.23
C VAL A 173 -21.60 -3.70 11.59
N VAL A 174 -21.96 -4.97 11.38
CA VAL A 174 -21.10 -5.97 10.70
C VAL A 174 -20.76 -5.54 9.28
N SER A 175 -21.71 -4.99 8.52
CA SER A 175 -21.47 -4.52 7.16
C SER A 175 -20.49 -3.35 7.11
N TYR A 176 -20.63 -2.35 7.99
CA TYR A 176 -19.75 -1.19 8.00
C TYR A 176 -18.34 -1.57 8.44
N TYR A 177 -18.23 -2.38 9.50
CA TYR A 177 -16.94 -2.91 9.94
C TYR A 177 -16.27 -3.76 8.86
N GLY A 178 -17.02 -4.68 8.23
CA GLY A 178 -16.52 -5.53 7.15
C GLY A 178 -16.04 -4.73 5.93
N THR A 179 -16.75 -3.66 5.57
CA THR A 179 -16.36 -2.75 4.50
C THR A 179 -15.04 -2.06 4.83
N LEU A 180 -14.89 -1.50 6.04
CA LEU A 180 -13.65 -0.88 6.50
C LEU A 180 -12.48 -1.87 6.48
N ARG A 181 -12.66 -3.06 7.05
CA ARG A 181 -11.64 -4.13 7.06
C ARG A 181 -11.21 -4.54 5.66
N THR A 182 -12.17 -4.67 4.73
CA THR A 182 -11.88 -5.01 3.33
C THR A 182 -11.06 -3.92 2.64
N ALA A 183 -11.40 -2.65 2.88
CA ALA A 183 -10.66 -1.52 2.34
C ALA A 183 -9.22 -1.44 2.88
N ILE A 184 -9.02 -1.65 4.19
CA ILE A 184 -7.70 -1.69 4.82
C ILE A 184 -6.85 -2.83 4.23
N ASN A 185 -7.42 -4.04 4.10
CA ASN A 185 -6.73 -5.18 3.52
C ASN A 185 -6.38 -4.96 2.05
N ARG A 186 -7.24 -4.28 1.30
CA ARG A 186 -6.98 -3.90 -0.09
C ARG A 186 -5.84 -2.88 -0.17
N ALA A 187 -5.87 -1.82 0.62
CA ALA A 187 -4.81 -0.82 0.69
C ALA A 187 -3.45 -1.44 1.06
N TYR A 188 -3.44 -2.38 2.01
CA TYR A 188 -2.23 -3.11 2.40
C TYR A 188 -1.63 -3.93 1.25
N LYS A 189 -2.47 -4.55 0.40
CA LYS A 189 -2.01 -5.31 -0.78
C LYS A 189 -1.51 -4.41 -1.91
N GLU A 190 -2.03 -3.21 -2.01
CA GLU A 190 -1.63 -2.19 -3.00
C GLU A 190 -0.31 -1.48 -2.61
N GLY A 191 0.16 -1.65 -1.36
CA GLY A 191 1.42 -1.12 -0.81
C GLY A 191 1.32 0.29 -0.30
#